data_39d44619a7c232b904e42c275139fa1e
#
_entry.id   39d44619a7c232b904e42c275139fa1e
#
_cell.length_a   1.000
_cell.length_b   1.000
_cell.length_c   1.000
_cell.angle_alpha   90.00
_cell.angle_beta   90.00
_cell.angle_gamma   90.00
#
_symmetry.space_group_name_H-M   'P 1'
#
loop_
_entity.id
_entity.type
_entity.pdbx_description
1 polymer ?
#
loop_
_entity_poly.entity_id
_entity_poly.type
_entity_poly.pdbx_seq_one_letter_code
_entity_poly.pdbx_strand_id
1 'polypeptide(L)'
;MTKFTPLYAAIGLVTLSLSSVSFAESDLMEIYQQAVKADTGLIKSRNDEKIAKAQVDQGLARLLPSVNGSINYGASSQGDDEFDIQFDQGSVEYGVTVAQPVFYKNAFHYYDAFKERAKASKHLTQASEQGLMIEVANMYVSVLKAQNNMNLAKSELKAIERQLEQTEQRYEVGLVAITDVLDARAS
;
A
#
# COMPACT_ATOMS: atom_id res chain seq x y z
N MET A 1 -30.85 53.36 26.47
CA MET A 1 -31.77 52.30 26.02
C MET A 1 -30.93 51.24 25.32
N THR A 2 -30.48 50.27 26.09
CA THR A 2 -29.62 49.17 25.65
C THR A 2 -30.45 47.95 25.46
N LYS A 3 -30.50 47.45 24.21
CA LYS A 3 -31.21 46.21 23.86
C LYS A 3 -30.24 45.03 24.03
N PHE A 4 -30.50 44.20 25.03
CA PHE A 4 -29.88 42.89 25.21
C PHE A 4 -30.50 41.90 24.23
N THR A 5 -29.67 41.30 23.38
CA THR A 5 -30.03 40.11 22.58
C THR A 5 -29.63 38.86 23.35
N PRO A 6 -30.51 37.86 23.55
CA PRO A 6 -30.13 36.60 24.19
C PRO A 6 -29.37 35.69 23.26
N LEU A 7 -28.24 35.23 23.73
CA LEU A 7 -27.36 34.25 23.12
C LEU A 7 -27.99 32.86 23.27
N TYR A 8 -28.54 32.29 22.21
CA TYR A 8 -29.02 30.89 22.20
C TYR A 8 -27.82 29.97 22.11
N ALA A 9 -27.52 29.28 23.21
CA ALA A 9 -26.57 28.18 23.26
C ALA A 9 -27.12 27.00 22.47
N ALA A 10 -26.63 26.78 21.26
CA ALA A 10 -26.90 25.58 20.49
C ALA A 10 -26.07 24.43 21.07
N ILE A 11 -26.69 23.64 21.94
CA ILE A 11 -26.14 22.34 22.37
C ILE A 11 -26.29 21.40 21.18
N GLY A 12 -25.20 21.24 20.42
CA GLY A 12 -25.11 20.23 19.38
C GLY A 12 -25.07 18.82 19.99
N LEU A 13 -26.18 18.12 19.92
CA LEU A 13 -26.29 16.70 20.23
C LEU A 13 -25.49 15.92 19.19
N VAL A 14 -24.24 15.60 19.51
CA VAL A 14 -23.43 14.66 18.71
C VAL A 14 -24.00 13.27 18.94
N THR A 15 -24.92 12.86 18.10
CA THR A 15 -25.36 11.46 18.01
C THR A 15 -24.20 10.66 17.42
N LEU A 16 -23.44 10.01 18.31
CA LEU A 16 -22.49 8.96 17.92
C LEU A 16 -23.32 7.81 17.33
N SER A 17 -23.50 7.82 16.03
CA SER A 17 -24.02 6.66 15.29
C SER A 17 -22.96 5.56 15.42
N LEU A 18 -23.12 4.66 16.41
CA LEU A 18 -22.52 3.34 16.35
C LEU A 18 -23.09 2.67 15.11
N SER A 19 -22.39 2.83 13.99
CA SER A 19 -22.54 1.95 12.85
C SER A 19 -22.17 0.55 13.35
N SER A 20 -23.21 -0.22 13.71
CA SER A 20 -23.10 -1.66 13.86
C SER A 20 -22.44 -2.16 12.56
N VAL A 21 -21.17 -2.53 12.64
CA VAL A 21 -20.49 -3.27 11.58
C VAL A 21 -21.27 -4.58 11.49
N SER A 22 -22.30 -4.57 10.65
CA SER A 22 -22.94 -5.79 10.19
C SER A 22 -21.83 -6.55 9.49
N PHE A 23 -21.33 -7.62 10.08
CA PHE A 23 -20.59 -8.65 9.38
C PHE A 23 -21.59 -9.33 8.44
N ALA A 24 -22.03 -8.59 7.41
CA ALA A 24 -22.53 -9.20 6.22
C ALA A 24 -21.40 -10.12 5.73
N GLU A 25 -21.74 -11.36 5.44
CA GLU A 25 -20.87 -12.35 4.82
C GLU A 25 -20.33 -11.70 3.53
N SER A 26 -19.19 -10.98 3.65
CA SER A 26 -18.63 -10.23 2.54
C SER A 26 -18.17 -11.27 1.53
N ASP A 27 -18.70 -11.16 0.32
CA ASP A 27 -18.36 -12.04 -0.77
C ASP A 27 -16.84 -11.93 -1.04
N LEU A 28 -16.21 -13.09 -1.31
CA LEU A 28 -14.79 -13.18 -1.66
C LEU A 28 -14.41 -12.15 -2.74
N MET A 29 -15.31 -11.90 -3.69
CA MET A 29 -15.08 -10.95 -4.77
C MET A 29 -14.99 -9.50 -4.26
N GLU A 30 -15.81 -9.14 -3.29
CA GLU A 30 -15.78 -7.80 -2.67
C GLU A 30 -14.46 -7.57 -1.92
N ILE A 31 -14.03 -8.56 -1.12
CA ILE A 31 -12.76 -8.50 -0.40
C ILE A 31 -11.59 -8.40 -1.39
N TYR A 32 -11.61 -9.16 -2.46
CA TYR A 32 -10.59 -9.07 -3.50
C TYR A 32 -10.53 -7.67 -4.14
N GLN A 33 -11.69 -7.07 -4.46
CA GLN A 33 -11.72 -5.72 -5.02
C GLN A 33 -11.18 -4.66 -4.04
N GLN A 34 -11.42 -4.82 -2.75
CA GLN A 34 -10.85 -3.96 -1.72
C GLN A 34 -9.33 -4.16 -1.61
N ALA A 35 -8.86 -5.41 -1.63
CA ALA A 35 -7.45 -5.75 -1.60
C ALA A 35 -6.69 -5.17 -2.81
N VAL A 36 -7.24 -5.28 -4.03
CA VAL A 36 -6.64 -4.71 -5.26
C VAL A 36 -6.40 -3.19 -5.16
N LYS A 37 -7.22 -2.48 -4.38
CA LYS A 37 -7.08 -1.03 -4.17
C LYS A 37 -6.09 -0.67 -3.07
N ALA A 38 -5.93 -1.55 -2.07
CA ALA A 38 -5.19 -1.28 -0.85
C ALA A 38 -3.80 -1.95 -0.83
N ASP A 39 -3.60 -3.02 -1.63
CA ASP A 39 -2.35 -3.77 -1.61
C ASP A 39 -1.17 -2.95 -2.14
N THR A 40 -0.18 -2.76 -1.27
CA THR A 40 1.02 -1.97 -1.57
C THR A 40 1.96 -2.68 -2.54
N GLY A 41 1.98 -4.00 -2.55
CA GLY A 41 2.78 -4.82 -3.46
C GLY A 41 2.31 -4.66 -4.90
N LEU A 42 1.00 -4.75 -5.12
CA LEU A 42 0.40 -4.53 -6.43
C LEU A 42 0.54 -3.08 -6.90
N ILE A 43 0.34 -2.10 -6.00
CA ILE A 43 0.54 -0.67 -6.31
C ILE A 43 1.99 -0.42 -6.74
N LYS A 44 2.96 -0.99 -6.03
CA LYS A 44 4.38 -0.91 -6.40
C LYS A 44 4.62 -1.52 -7.78
N SER A 45 4.13 -2.72 -8.03
CA SER A 45 4.33 -3.41 -9.31
C SER A 45 3.74 -2.61 -10.49
N ARG A 46 2.56 -1.99 -10.33
CA ARG A 46 1.96 -1.09 -11.31
C ARG A 46 2.77 0.18 -11.54
N ASN A 47 3.40 0.72 -10.50
CA ASN A 47 4.29 1.88 -10.64
C ASN A 47 5.61 1.49 -11.33
N ASP A 48 6.17 0.33 -11.03
CA ASP A 48 7.35 -0.20 -11.71
C ASP A 48 7.09 -0.41 -13.21
N GLU A 49 5.88 -0.87 -13.58
CA GLU A 49 5.46 -0.95 -14.98
C GLU A 49 5.40 0.44 -15.65
N LYS A 50 4.86 1.45 -14.98
CA LYS A 50 4.84 2.83 -15.48
C LYS A 50 6.25 3.38 -15.69
N ILE A 51 7.14 3.11 -14.74
CA ILE A 51 8.55 3.50 -14.83
C ILE A 51 9.22 2.82 -16.03
N ALA A 52 9.00 1.51 -16.19
CA ALA A 52 9.57 0.77 -17.32
C ALA A 52 9.06 1.31 -18.67
N LYS A 53 7.78 1.70 -18.77
CA LYS A 53 7.22 2.36 -19.96
C LYS A 53 7.87 3.72 -20.22
N ALA A 54 8.05 4.56 -19.19
CA ALA A 54 8.72 5.84 -19.34
C ALA A 54 10.21 5.70 -19.75
N GLN A 55 10.87 4.61 -19.35
CA GLN A 55 12.23 4.30 -19.77
C GLN A 55 12.33 3.98 -21.28
N VAL A 56 11.26 3.51 -21.92
CA VAL A 56 11.21 3.34 -23.38
C VAL A 56 11.36 4.71 -24.06
N ASP A 57 10.67 5.73 -23.58
CA ASP A 57 10.76 7.10 -24.10
C ASP A 57 12.17 7.69 -23.88
N GLN A 58 12.81 7.39 -22.75
CA GLN A 58 14.22 7.74 -22.52
C GLN A 58 15.16 7.04 -23.49
N GLY A 59 14.88 5.78 -23.83
CA GLY A 59 15.62 5.06 -24.87
C GLY A 59 15.46 5.72 -26.23
N LEU A 60 14.24 6.13 -26.59
CA LEU A 60 13.94 6.85 -27.83
C LEU A 60 14.64 8.22 -27.88
N ALA A 61 14.68 8.95 -26.75
CA ALA A 61 15.33 10.26 -26.65
C ALA A 61 16.80 10.24 -27.06
N ARG A 62 17.49 9.11 -26.90
CA ARG A 62 18.89 8.95 -27.36
C ARG A 62 19.05 8.93 -28.88
N LEU A 63 17.96 8.73 -29.60
CA LEU A 63 17.92 8.74 -31.06
C LEU A 63 17.48 10.11 -31.61
N LEU A 64 17.00 11.01 -30.77
CA LEU A 64 16.53 12.33 -31.12
C LEU A 64 17.60 13.40 -30.97
N PRO A 65 17.45 14.57 -31.63
CA PRO A 65 18.35 15.71 -31.42
C PRO A 65 18.35 16.15 -29.95
N SER A 66 19.53 16.38 -29.39
CA SER A 66 19.68 16.99 -28.07
C SER A 66 20.06 18.47 -28.22
N VAL A 67 19.42 19.33 -27.41
CA VAL A 67 19.70 20.76 -27.32
C VAL A 67 20.17 21.06 -25.91
N ASN A 68 21.41 21.53 -25.77
CA ASN A 68 21.99 21.85 -24.46
C ASN A 68 22.34 23.33 -24.42
N GLY A 69 21.87 24.04 -23.41
CA GLY A 69 22.26 25.41 -23.09
C GLY A 69 23.30 25.41 -21.96
N SER A 70 24.33 26.18 -22.04
CA SER A 70 25.35 26.38 -21.00
C SER A 70 25.57 27.86 -20.72
N ILE A 71 25.73 28.20 -19.44
CA ILE A 71 26.16 29.50 -18.96
C ILE A 71 27.27 29.24 -17.96
N ASN A 72 28.48 29.73 -18.29
CA ASN A 72 29.63 29.61 -17.43
C ASN A 72 30.05 31.01 -16.97
N TYR A 73 30.26 31.14 -15.67
CA TYR A 73 30.83 32.35 -15.08
C TYR A 73 32.26 32.02 -14.59
N GLY A 74 33.23 32.75 -15.11
CA GLY A 74 34.60 32.66 -14.68
C GLY A 74 35.06 33.98 -14.07
N ALA A 75 35.70 33.91 -12.91
CA ALA A 75 36.43 35.04 -12.34
C ALA A 75 37.88 34.63 -12.22
N SER A 76 38.78 35.40 -12.81
CA SER A 76 40.23 35.22 -12.67
C SER A 76 40.82 36.50 -12.09
N SER A 77 41.62 36.35 -11.04
CA SER A 77 42.41 37.41 -10.49
C SER A 77 43.89 37.16 -10.89
N GLN A 78 44.47 38.07 -11.66
CA GLN A 78 45.85 38.02 -12.04
C GLN A 78 46.60 39.18 -11.38
N GLY A 79 47.43 38.86 -10.41
CA GLY A 79 48.35 39.82 -9.78
C GLY A 79 49.70 39.88 -10.50
N ASP A 80 50.24 41.06 -10.66
CA ASP A 80 51.66 41.25 -11.04
C ASP A 80 52.42 41.67 -9.79
N ASP A 81 53.26 40.76 -9.30
CA ASP A 81 53.98 40.91 -8.03
C ASP A 81 55.00 42.09 -8.05
N GLU A 82 55.31 42.65 -9.22
CA GLU A 82 56.27 43.74 -9.36
C GLU A 82 55.64 45.12 -9.22
N PHE A 83 54.32 45.26 -9.42
CA PHE A 83 53.60 46.54 -9.38
C PHE A 83 52.40 46.61 -8.43
N ASP A 84 52.13 45.60 -7.64
CA ASP A 84 50.95 45.50 -6.72
C ASP A 84 49.61 45.93 -7.35
N ILE A 85 49.42 45.57 -8.63
CA ILE A 85 48.21 45.81 -9.40
C ILE A 85 47.46 44.51 -9.58
N GLN A 86 46.26 44.42 -9.02
CA GLN A 86 45.37 43.30 -9.15
C GLN A 86 44.30 43.63 -10.21
N PHE A 87 44.22 42.82 -11.27
CA PHE A 87 43.16 42.91 -12.27
C PHE A 87 42.15 41.80 -12.03
N ASP A 88 40.94 42.17 -11.58
CA ASP A 88 39.82 41.27 -11.53
C ASP A 88 39.14 41.23 -12.90
N GLN A 89 39.23 40.10 -13.59
CA GLN A 89 38.59 39.88 -14.87
C GLN A 89 37.47 38.84 -14.71
N GLY A 90 36.22 39.31 -14.81
CA GLY A 90 35.06 38.46 -14.87
C GLY A 90 34.69 38.13 -16.32
N SER A 91 34.47 36.90 -16.65
CA SER A 91 33.98 36.47 -17.97
C SER A 91 32.65 35.71 -17.80
N VAL A 92 31.70 35.99 -18.67
CA VAL A 92 30.46 35.25 -18.79
C VAL A 92 30.44 34.64 -20.21
N GLU A 93 30.40 33.32 -20.26
CA GLU A 93 30.28 32.57 -21.50
C GLU A 93 28.91 31.88 -21.54
N TYR A 94 28.20 32.08 -22.65
CA TYR A 94 26.96 31.38 -22.91
C TYR A 94 27.04 30.66 -24.24
N GLY A 95 26.41 29.47 -24.28
CA GLY A 95 26.43 28.65 -25.47
C GLY A 95 25.16 27.82 -25.62
N VAL A 96 24.77 27.53 -26.84
CA VAL A 96 23.76 26.56 -27.20
C VAL A 96 24.37 25.56 -28.15
N THR A 97 24.28 24.29 -27.77
CA THR A 97 24.79 23.19 -28.59
C THR A 97 23.64 22.29 -29.00
N VAL A 98 23.49 22.04 -30.29
CA VAL A 98 22.56 21.08 -30.87
C VAL A 98 23.34 19.91 -31.41
N ALA A 99 23.08 18.69 -30.94
CA ALA A 99 23.70 17.48 -31.40
C ALA A 99 22.71 16.44 -31.84
N GLN A 100 22.85 15.92 -33.07
CA GLN A 100 22.01 14.85 -33.63
C GLN A 100 22.89 13.65 -33.96
N PRO A 101 22.69 12.50 -33.31
CA PRO A 101 23.36 11.28 -33.74
C PRO A 101 22.78 10.81 -35.09
N VAL A 102 23.64 10.73 -36.13
CA VAL A 102 23.21 10.28 -37.46
C VAL A 102 23.09 8.76 -37.49
N PHE A 103 24.01 8.06 -36.86
CA PHE A 103 23.98 6.60 -36.71
C PHE A 103 24.71 6.18 -35.45
N TYR A 104 23.96 5.55 -34.53
CA TYR A 104 24.49 5.02 -33.28
C TYR A 104 23.85 3.67 -32.96
N LYS A 105 24.48 2.59 -33.43
CA LYS A 105 23.96 1.23 -33.30
C LYS A 105 23.56 0.85 -31.89
N ASN A 106 24.38 1.26 -30.90
CA ASN A 106 24.11 0.98 -29.50
C ASN A 106 22.81 1.62 -29.00
N ALA A 107 22.42 2.82 -29.50
CA ALA A 107 21.19 3.48 -29.10
C ALA A 107 19.96 2.67 -29.56
N PHE A 108 20.00 2.05 -30.73
CA PHE A 108 18.93 1.16 -31.19
C PHE A 108 18.81 -0.08 -30.29
N HIS A 109 19.92 -0.70 -29.91
CA HIS A 109 19.91 -1.83 -28.99
C HIS A 109 19.40 -1.44 -27.60
N TYR A 110 19.74 -0.26 -27.08
CA TYR A 110 19.19 0.25 -25.82
C TYR A 110 17.69 0.47 -25.91
N TYR A 111 17.21 1.08 -26.99
CA TYR A 111 15.78 1.28 -27.20
C TYR A 111 15.01 -0.05 -27.23
N ASP A 112 15.51 -1.05 -27.96
CA ASP A 112 14.89 -2.38 -28.01
C ASP A 112 14.94 -3.07 -26.64
N ALA A 113 16.06 -2.97 -25.92
CA ALA A 113 16.19 -3.52 -24.57
C ALA A 113 15.15 -2.90 -23.59
N PHE A 114 14.92 -1.58 -23.66
CA PHE A 114 13.90 -0.94 -22.85
C PHE A 114 12.49 -1.39 -23.21
N LYS A 115 12.19 -1.63 -24.50
CA LYS A 115 10.91 -2.18 -24.94
C LYS A 115 10.66 -3.58 -24.35
N GLU A 116 11.66 -4.46 -24.42
CA GLU A 116 11.54 -5.80 -23.84
C GLU A 116 11.43 -5.77 -22.32
N ARG A 117 12.15 -4.85 -21.66
CA ARG A 117 12.02 -4.61 -20.22
C ARG A 117 10.63 -4.13 -19.82
N ALA A 118 10.00 -3.25 -20.61
CA ALA A 118 8.64 -2.80 -20.38
C ALA A 118 7.63 -3.96 -20.52
N LYS A 119 7.82 -4.87 -21.50
CA LYS A 119 7.03 -6.08 -21.62
C LYS A 119 7.20 -7.00 -20.41
N ALA A 120 8.43 -7.24 -19.98
CA ALA A 120 8.71 -8.05 -18.79
C ALA A 120 8.05 -7.45 -17.53
N SER A 121 8.14 -6.13 -17.33
CA SER A 121 7.50 -5.44 -16.20
C SER A 121 5.98 -5.61 -16.22
N LYS A 122 5.34 -5.56 -17.40
CA LYS A 122 3.90 -5.86 -17.54
C LYS A 122 3.55 -7.27 -17.08
N HIS A 123 4.34 -8.28 -17.46
CA HIS A 123 4.11 -9.65 -17.01
C HIS A 123 4.34 -9.83 -15.49
N LEU A 124 5.29 -9.08 -14.90
CA LEU A 124 5.48 -9.07 -13.45
C LEU A 124 4.27 -8.47 -12.73
N THR A 125 3.66 -7.41 -13.27
CA THR A 125 2.42 -6.85 -12.72
C THR A 125 1.28 -7.87 -12.78
N GLN A 126 1.12 -8.59 -13.89
CA GLN A 126 0.13 -9.65 -14.01
C GLN A 126 0.37 -10.80 -13.01
N ALA A 127 1.63 -11.19 -12.81
CA ALA A 127 1.98 -12.20 -11.81
C ALA A 127 1.66 -11.73 -10.38
N SER A 128 1.90 -10.45 -10.06
CA SER A 128 1.52 -9.86 -8.78
C SER A 128 0.00 -9.85 -8.56
N GLU A 129 -0.79 -9.56 -9.60
CA GLU A 129 -2.25 -9.61 -9.53
C GLU A 129 -2.75 -11.04 -9.26
N GLN A 130 -2.18 -12.03 -9.93
CA GLN A 130 -2.50 -13.45 -9.69
C GLN A 130 -2.07 -13.90 -8.29
N GLY A 131 -0.90 -13.47 -7.83
CA GLY A 131 -0.43 -13.73 -6.47
C GLY A 131 -1.38 -13.20 -5.41
N LEU A 132 -1.81 -11.95 -5.55
CA LEU A 132 -2.78 -11.32 -4.66
C LEU A 132 -4.12 -12.07 -4.64
N MET A 133 -4.60 -12.55 -5.80
CA MET A 133 -5.83 -13.34 -5.87
C MET A 133 -5.75 -14.63 -5.03
N ILE A 134 -4.63 -15.35 -5.14
CA ILE A 134 -4.39 -16.58 -4.36
C ILE A 134 -4.28 -16.25 -2.86
N GLU A 135 -3.57 -15.19 -2.51
CA GLU A 135 -3.38 -14.76 -1.13
C GLU A 135 -4.71 -14.40 -0.47
N VAL A 136 -5.53 -13.59 -1.12
CA VAL A 136 -6.87 -13.22 -0.62
C VAL A 136 -7.76 -14.45 -0.46
N ALA A 137 -7.74 -15.38 -1.42
CA ALA A 137 -8.53 -16.62 -1.33
C ALA A 137 -8.09 -17.47 -0.11
N ASN A 138 -6.79 -17.62 0.11
CA ASN A 138 -6.27 -18.38 1.24
C ASN A 138 -6.60 -17.72 2.59
N MET A 139 -6.47 -16.39 2.69
CA MET A 139 -6.85 -15.64 3.88
C MET A 139 -8.35 -15.75 4.18
N TYR A 140 -9.19 -15.65 3.16
CA TYR A 140 -10.64 -15.79 3.28
C TYR A 140 -11.03 -17.17 3.84
N VAL A 141 -10.50 -18.24 3.26
CA VAL A 141 -10.72 -19.62 3.75
C VAL A 141 -10.22 -19.79 5.18
N SER A 142 -9.09 -19.18 5.54
CA SER A 142 -8.55 -19.24 6.90
C SER A 142 -9.46 -18.56 7.91
N VAL A 143 -10.05 -17.41 7.56
CA VAL A 143 -11.02 -16.71 8.40
C VAL A 143 -12.30 -17.54 8.57
N LEU A 144 -12.84 -18.12 7.50
CA LEU A 144 -14.01 -19.00 7.56
C LEU A 144 -13.76 -20.22 8.47
N LYS A 145 -12.57 -20.83 8.34
CA LYS A 145 -12.19 -21.95 9.20
C LYS A 145 -12.12 -21.54 10.67
N ALA A 146 -11.53 -20.39 10.98
CA ALA A 146 -11.46 -19.86 12.34
C ALA A 146 -12.85 -19.58 12.90
N GLN A 147 -13.74 -19.01 12.10
CA GLN A 147 -15.13 -18.74 12.47
C GLN A 147 -15.93 -20.02 12.75
N ASN A 148 -15.76 -21.04 11.90
CA ASN A 148 -16.37 -22.34 12.11
C ASN A 148 -15.85 -23.03 13.38
N ASN A 149 -14.56 -22.97 13.65
CA ASN A 149 -13.97 -23.51 14.88
C ASN A 149 -14.52 -22.78 16.12
N MET A 150 -14.67 -21.47 16.07
CA MET A 150 -15.28 -20.69 17.14
C MET A 150 -16.76 -21.10 17.38
N ASN A 151 -17.53 -21.30 16.31
CA ASN A 151 -18.93 -21.72 16.42
C ASN A 151 -19.03 -23.15 16.98
N LEU A 152 -18.12 -24.03 16.59
CA LEU A 152 -18.02 -25.39 17.12
C LEU A 152 -17.73 -25.35 18.63
N ALA A 153 -16.69 -24.61 19.05
CA ALA A 153 -16.33 -24.47 20.47
C ALA A 153 -17.47 -23.87 21.31
N LYS A 154 -18.19 -22.87 20.78
CA LYS A 154 -19.38 -22.33 21.45
C LYS A 154 -20.51 -23.37 21.61
N SER A 155 -20.70 -24.23 20.61
CA SER A 155 -21.71 -25.29 20.65
C SER A 155 -21.33 -26.37 21.65
N GLU A 156 -20.04 -26.72 21.69
CA GLU A 156 -19.48 -27.69 22.65
C GLU A 156 -19.61 -27.15 24.08
N LEU A 157 -19.21 -25.91 24.35
CA LEU A 157 -19.39 -25.27 25.64
C LEU A 157 -20.84 -25.35 26.09
N LYS A 158 -21.78 -24.99 25.23
CA LYS A 158 -23.22 -25.06 25.55
C LYS A 158 -23.72 -26.49 25.83
N ALA A 159 -23.13 -27.49 25.18
CA ALA A 159 -23.46 -28.90 25.45
C ALA A 159 -22.92 -29.33 26.83
N ILE A 160 -21.68 -28.97 27.17
CA ILE A 160 -21.07 -29.25 28.47
C ILE A 160 -21.84 -28.55 29.62
N GLU A 161 -22.19 -27.27 29.45
CA GLU A 161 -23.01 -26.54 30.43
C GLU A 161 -24.36 -27.23 30.70
N ARG A 162 -25.03 -27.69 29.65
CA ARG A 162 -26.28 -28.46 29.81
C ARG A 162 -26.04 -29.80 30.49
N GLN A 163 -24.97 -30.49 30.20
CA GLN A 163 -24.61 -31.74 30.85
C GLN A 163 -24.33 -31.53 32.33
N LEU A 164 -23.61 -30.47 32.70
CA LEU A 164 -23.38 -30.08 34.09
C LEU A 164 -24.73 -29.82 34.80
N GLU A 165 -25.60 -28.99 34.24
CA GLU A 165 -26.92 -28.67 34.79
C GLU A 165 -27.76 -29.95 35.03
N GLN A 166 -27.80 -30.86 34.06
CA GLN A 166 -28.47 -32.13 34.19
C GLN A 166 -27.88 -33.03 35.30
N THR A 167 -26.56 -33.04 35.44
CA THR A 167 -25.87 -33.82 36.45
C THR A 167 -26.11 -33.25 37.85
N GLU A 168 -26.10 -31.93 38.02
CA GLU A 168 -26.45 -31.24 39.24
C GLU A 168 -27.90 -31.53 39.66
N GLN A 169 -28.86 -31.46 38.74
CA GLN A 169 -30.27 -31.80 39.00
C GLN A 169 -30.46 -33.27 39.44
N ARG A 170 -29.74 -34.20 38.81
CA ARG A 170 -29.78 -35.63 39.20
C ARG A 170 -29.14 -35.88 40.58
N TYR A 171 -28.11 -35.12 40.93
CA TYR A 171 -27.51 -35.17 42.26
C TYR A 171 -28.47 -34.66 43.33
N GLU A 172 -29.19 -33.56 43.10
CA GLU A 172 -30.18 -33.01 44.05
C GLU A 172 -31.28 -34.01 44.40
N VAL A 173 -31.66 -34.87 43.46
CA VAL A 173 -32.66 -35.92 43.67
C VAL A 173 -32.06 -37.26 44.08
N GLY A 174 -30.72 -37.33 44.34
CA GLY A 174 -30.05 -38.51 44.84
C GLY A 174 -29.75 -39.63 43.83
N LEU A 175 -29.81 -39.33 42.53
CA LEU A 175 -29.61 -40.30 41.43
C LEU A 175 -28.15 -40.50 41.01
N VAL A 176 -27.25 -39.57 41.33
CA VAL A 176 -25.82 -39.64 41.00
C VAL A 176 -24.98 -39.25 42.21
N ALA A 177 -23.69 -39.60 42.20
CA ALA A 177 -22.76 -39.26 43.26
C ALA A 177 -22.19 -37.83 43.07
N ILE A 178 -21.69 -37.20 44.14
CA ILE A 178 -21.03 -35.89 44.09
C ILE A 178 -19.81 -35.91 43.21
N THR A 179 -19.15 -37.03 43.05
CA THR A 179 -17.99 -37.24 42.17
C THR A 179 -18.37 -36.94 40.70
N ASP A 180 -19.56 -37.37 40.27
CA ASP A 180 -20.04 -37.18 38.91
C ASP A 180 -20.27 -35.70 38.61
N VAL A 181 -20.72 -34.92 39.60
CA VAL A 181 -20.85 -33.45 39.47
C VAL A 181 -19.47 -32.78 39.39
N LEU A 182 -18.52 -33.24 40.19
CA LEU A 182 -17.16 -32.68 40.17
C LEU A 182 -16.47 -32.93 38.81
N ASP A 183 -16.65 -34.15 38.26
CA ASP A 183 -16.12 -34.52 36.95
C ASP A 183 -16.78 -33.68 35.82
N ALA A 184 -18.11 -33.52 35.87
CA ALA A 184 -18.81 -32.69 34.90
C ALA A 184 -18.43 -31.21 35.00
N ARG A 185 -18.03 -30.72 36.18
CA ARG A 185 -17.55 -29.33 36.38
C ARG A 185 -16.09 -29.12 35.94
N ALA A 186 -15.31 -30.20 35.92
CA ALA A 186 -13.91 -30.16 35.49
C ALA A 186 -13.74 -30.33 33.98
N SER A 187 -14.78 -30.70 33.24
CA SER A 187 -14.79 -30.89 31.78
C SER A 187 -14.94 -29.56 31.04
#